data_90c20a4d50503e415425bf64c7e738fb
#
_entry.id   90c20a4d50503e415425bf64c7e738fb
#
_cell.length_a   1.000
_cell.length_b   1.000
_cell.length_c   1.000
_cell.angle_alpha   90.00
_cell.angle_beta   90.00
_cell.angle_gamma   90.00
#
_symmetry.space_group_name_H-M   'P 1'
#
loop_
_entity.id
_entity.type
_entity.pdbx_description
1 polymer ?
#
loop_
_entity_poly.entity_id
_entity_poly.type
_entity_poly.pdbx_seq_one_letter_code
_entity_poly.pdbx_strand_id
1 'polypeptide(L)'
;MADIPSTARVVIIGGGAVGASCLYHLAKAGWSDCVLLERNELTAGSTWHAAGNVPTFSTSWSVMNMQRYSTELYRGLGAAVDYPMNYHVTGSIRLAHSK
;
A
#
# COMPACT_ATOMS: atom_id res chain seq x y z
N MET A 1 -8.36 -5.88 -24.38
CA MET A 1 -8.89 -4.95 -23.37
C MET A 1 -9.84 -5.73 -22.47
N ALA A 2 -9.71 -5.66 -21.17
CA ALA A 2 -10.66 -6.30 -20.28
C ALA A 2 -12.03 -5.60 -20.39
N ASP A 3 -13.10 -6.38 -20.37
CA ASP A 3 -14.45 -5.83 -20.33
C ASP A 3 -14.66 -5.12 -18.99
N ILE A 4 -14.93 -3.82 -19.07
CA ILE A 4 -15.26 -3.03 -17.90
C ILE A 4 -16.72 -3.31 -17.52
N PRO A 5 -17.02 -3.75 -16.29
CA PRO A 5 -18.39 -3.99 -15.88
C PRO A 5 -19.21 -2.70 -15.93
N SER A 6 -20.48 -2.80 -16.28
CA SER A 6 -21.39 -1.65 -16.37
C SER A 6 -21.75 -1.06 -15.00
N THR A 7 -21.57 -1.84 -13.94
CA THR A 7 -21.87 -1.45 -12.56
C THR A 7 -20.81 -2.03 -11.62
N ALA A 8 -20.51 -1.32 -10.55
CA ALA A 8 -19.66 -1.80 -9.47
C ALA A 8 -20.10 -1.13 -8.16
N ARG A 9 -19.93 -1.82 -7.05
CA ARG A 9 -20.21 -1.26 -5.72
C ARG A 9 -19.18 -0.19 -5.34
N VAL A 10 -17.91 -0.42 -5.69
CA VAL A 10 -16.81 0.53 -5.46
C VAL A 10 -15.97 0.62 -6.72
N VAL A 11 -15.67 1.85 -7.12
CA VAL A 11 -14.71 2.14 -8.19
C VAL A 11 -13.52 2.89 -7.57
N ILE A 12 -12.33 2.32 -7.72
CA ILE A 12 -11.08 2.92 -7.27
C ILE A 12 -10.37 3.50 -8.49
N ILE A 13 -10.04 4.77 -8.45
CA ILE A 13 -9.34 5.46 -9.54
C ILE A 13 -7.87 5.62 -9.14
N GLY A 14 -6.99 4.96 -9.87
CA GLY A 14 -5.55 4.97 -9.67
C GLY A 14 -4.99 3.66 -9.12
N GLY A 15 -4.05 3.07 -9.85
CA GLY A 15 -3.40 1.80 -9.55
C GLY A 15 -2.03 1.94 -8.88
N GLY A 16 -1.83 2.97 -8.06
CA GLY A 16 -0.66 3.11 -7.20
C GLY A 16 -0.81 2.35 -5.88
N ALA A 17 0.13 2.55 -4.95
CA ALA A 17 0.14 1.88 -3.65
C ALA A 17 -1.16 2.07 -2.87
N VAL A 18 -1.73 3.26 -2.88
CA VAL A 18 -2.98 3.57 -2.16
C VAL A 18 -4.17 2.84 -2.78
N GLY A 19 -4.36 2.94 -4.10
CA GLY A 19 -5.48 2.28 -4.79
C GLY A 19 -5.41 0.76 -4.70
N ALA A 20 -4.23 0.19 -4.91
CA ALA A 20 -4.01 -1.25 -4.77
C ALA A 20 -4.28 -1.73 -3.33
N SER A 21 -3.84 -0.97 -2.33
CA SER A 21 -4.10 -1.26 -0.92
C SER A 21 -5.59 -1.21 -0.59
N CYS A 22 -6.32 -0.20 -1.10
CA CYS A 22 -7.78 -0.13 -0.93
C CYS A 22 -8.46 -1.35 -1.52
N LEU A 23 -8.13 -1.73 -2.75
CA LEU A 23 -8.71 -2.90 -3.41
C LEU A 23 -8.42 -4.19 -2.62
N TYR A 24 -7.17 -4.37 -2.19
CA TYR A 24 -6.77 -5.52 -1.38
C TYR A 24 -7.60 -5.64 -0.10
N HIS A 25 -7.73 -4.55 0.65
CA HIS A 25 -8.45 -4.56 1.93
C HIS A 25 -9.97 -4.73 1.74
N LEU A 26 -10.56 -4.16 0.69
CA LEU A 26 -11.96 -4.38 0.35
C LEU A 26 -12.22 -5.84 -0.02
N ALA A 27 -11.37 -6.42 -0.86
CA ALA A 27 -11.47 -7.84 -1.22
C ALA A 27 -11.31 -8.75 0.01
N LYS A 28 -10.36 -8.44 0.88
CA LYS A 28 -10.17 -9.15 2.15
C LYS A 28 -11.36 -9.04 3.10
N ALA A 29 -12.08 -7.93 3.04
CA ALA A 29 -13.34 -7.72 3.78
C ALA A 29 -14.56 -8.38 3.12
N GLY A 30 -14.39 -9.09 2.01
CA GLY A 30 -15.47 -9.81 1.31
C GLY A 30 -16.21 -9.00 0.26
N TRP A 31 -15.68 -7.83 -0.14
CA TRP A 31 -16.29 -7.03 -1.21
C TRP A 31 -15.75 -7.46 -2.57
N SER A 32 -16.54 -8.23 -3.31
CA SER A 32 -16.12 -8.82 -4.59
C SER A 32 -16.45 -7.99 -5.83
N ASP A 33 -17.34 -6.99 -5.71
CA ASP A 33 -17.80 -6.13 -6.78
C ASP A 33 -17.08 -4.76 -6.79
N CYS A 34 -15.76 -4.80 -6.66
CA CYS A 34 -14.89 -3.64 -6.70
C CYS A 34 -14.12 -3.61 -8.02
N VAL A 35 -13.93 -2.42 -8.58
CA VAL A 35 -13.18 -2.20 -9.81
C VAL A 35 -12.09 -1.17 -9.55
N LEU A 36 -10.86 -1.46 -9.98
CA LEU A 36 -9.76 -0.51 -10.00
C LEU A 36 -9.48 -0.10 -11.44
N LEU A 37 -9.47 1.19 -11.67
CA LEU A 37 -9.17 1.78 -12.97
C LEU A 37 -7.81 2.48 -12.91
N GLU A 38 -6.91 2.11 -13.82
CA GLU A 38 -5.62 2.76 -14.02
C GLU A 38 -5.51 3.18 -15.50
N ARG A 39 -5.12 4.42 -15.75
CA ARG A 39 -4.99 4.96 -17.11
C ARG A 39 -3.74 4.50 -17.85
N ASN A 40 -2.73 4.09 -17.12
CA ASN A 40 -1.45 3.61 -17.64
C ASN A 40 -1.16 2.20 -17.10
N GLU A 41 0.05 1.95 -16.68
CA GLU A 41 0.42 0.72 -15.97
C GLU A 41 0.28 0.89 -14.45
N LEU A 42 0.06 -0.21 -13.76
CA LEU A 42 0.07 -0.21 -12.29
C LEU A 42 1.39 0.37 -11.79
N THR A 43 1.32 1.21 -10.77
CA THR A 43 2.45 1.89 -10.14
C THR A 43 3.17 2.96 -10.96
N ALA A 44 2.77 3.25 -12.20
CA ALA A 44 3.45 4.19 -13.11
C ALA A 44 3.54 5.64 -12.61
N GLY A 45 2.70 6.04 -11.66
CA GLY A 45 2.69 7.39 -11.08
C GLY A 45 3.68 7.58 -9.93
N SER A 46 3.23 8.24 -8.88
CA SER A 46 4.06 8.57 -7.71
C SER A 46 4.66 7.34 -7.01
N THR A 47 4.00 6.19 -7.07
CA THR A 47 4.49 4.95 -6.46
C THR A 47 5.84 4.52 -7.05
N TRP A 48 6.01 4.62 -8.36
CA TRP A 48 7.28 4.32 -9.03
C TRP A 48 8.42 5.27 -8.60
N HIS A 49 8.09 6.53 -8.30
CA HIS A 49 9.07 7.56 -7.93
C HIS A 49 9.42 7.55 -6.44
N ALA A 50 8.79 6.72 -5.64
CA ALA A 50 9.05 6.64 -4.20
C ALA A 50 10.39 5.96 -3.90
N ALA A 51 11.05 6.42 -2.83
CA ALA A 51 12.32 5.84 -2.37
C ALA A 51 12.18 4.42 -1.77
N GLY A 52 10.96 3.97 -1.53
CA GLY A 52 10.70 2.64 -0.97
C GLY A 52 10.92 2.53 0.54
N ASN A 53 11.06 3.63 1.25
CA ASN A 53 11.18 3.61 2.70
C ASN A 53 9.84 3.33 3.37
N VAL A 54 9.84 2.41 4.33
CA VAL A 54 8.66 2.05 5.13
C VAL A 54 8.98 2.30 6.62
N PRO A 55 8.93 3.57 7.06
CA PRO A 55 9.28 3.92 8.43
C PRO A 55 8.18 3.57 9.42
N THR A 56 8.56 3.36 10.69
CA THR A 56 7.63 3.17 11.81
C THR A 56 7.60 4.35 12.76
N PHE A 57 8.48 5.32 12.57
CA PHE A 57 8.59 6.47 13.45
C PHE A 57 8.02 7.74 12.81
N SER A 58 7.19 8.45 13.57
CA SER A 58 6.69 9.79 13.26
C SER A 58 6.56 10.59 14.56
N THR A 59 6.63 11.91 14.45
CA THR A 59 6.31 12.83 15.57
C THR A 59 4.82 12.89 15.87
N SER A 60 3.98 12.50 14.92
CA SER A 60 2.53 12.36 15.12
C SER A 60 2.18 10.95 15.56
N TRP A 61 1.51 10.82 16.71
CA TRP A 61 1.04 9.55 17.24
C TRP A 61 0.12 8.80 16.26
N SER A 62 -0.81 9.51 15.64
CA SER A 62 -1.76 8.91 14.68
C SER A 62 -1.04 8.39 13.43
N VAL A 63 -0.10 9.17 12.89
CA VAL A 63 0.71 8.74 11.74
C VAL A 63 1.59 7.55 12.10
N MET A 64 2.20 7.56 13.28
CA MET A 64 3.03 6.46 13.76
C MET A 64 2.24 5.14 13.87
N ASN A 65 1.00 5.19 14.35
CA ASN A 65 0.14 4.01 14.40
C ASN A 65 -0.23 3.48 13.01
N MET A 66 -0.52 4.36 12.05
CA MET A 66 -0.75 3.94 10.66
C MET A 66 0.50 3.31 10.03
N GLN A 67 1.66 3.90 10.26
CA GLN A 67 2.93 3.36 9.77
C GLN A 67 3.23 1.98 10.39
N ARG A 68 2.97 1.82 11.68
CA ARG A 68 3.14 0.55 12.38
C ARG A 68 2.23 -0.53 11.81
N TYR A 69 0.97 -0.23 11.54
CA TYR A 69 0.07 -1.15 10.85
C TYR A 69 0.62 -1.54 9.48
N SER A 70 1.10 -0.57 8.71
CA SER A 70 1.65 -0.82 7.36
C SER A 70 2.88 -1.73 7.40
N THR A 71 3.80 -1.51 8.34
CA THR A 71 5.00 -2.35 8.46
C THR A 71 4.67 -3.78 8.88
N GLU A 72 3.71 -3.97 9.77
CA GLU A 72 3.24 -5.32 10.13
C GLU A 72 2.57 -6.01 8.94
N LEU A 73 1.76 -5.28 8.17
CA LEU A 73 1.16 -5.79 6.94
C LEU A 73 2.24 -6.25 5.94
N TYR A 74 3.24 -5.43 5.68
CA TYR A 74 4.32 -5.77 4.72
C TYR A 74 5.13 -6.99 5.13
N ARG A 75 5.34 -7.23 6.42
CA ARG A 75 6.06 -8.41 6.91
C ARG A 75 5.40 -9.73 6.49
N GLY A 76 4.08 -9.77 6.48
CA GLY A 76 3.31 -10.97 6.14
C GLY A 76 2.77 -11.02 4.72
N LEU A 77 2.81 -9.89 3.99
CA LEU A 77 2.09 -9.75 2.73
C LEU A 77 2.59 -10.71 1.65
N GLY A 78 3.89 -10.88 1.51
CA GLY A 78 4.46 -11.78 0.51
C GLY A 78 3.95 -13.21 0.64
N ALA A 79 3.90 -13.73 1.86
CA ALA A 79 3.35 -15.05 2.14
C ALA A 79 1.83 -15.11 1.94
N ALA A 80 1.12 -14.04 2.31
CA ALA A 80 -0.34 -13.99 2.20
C ALA A 80 -0.84 -13.97 0.74
N VAL A 81 -0.05 -13.40 -0.18
CA VAL A 81 -0.40 -13.30 -1.60
C VAL A 81 0.44 -14.22 -2.51
N ASP A 82 1.29 -15.07 -1.92
CA ASP A 82 2.20 -15.98 -2.62
C ASP A 82 3.05 -15.24 -3.69
N TYR A 83 3.66 -14.14 -3.27
CA TYR A 83 4.50 -13.32 -4.14
C TYR A 83 5.80 -12.93 -3.43
N PRO A 84 6.97 -13.10 -4.07
CA PRO A 84 8.24 -12.73 -3.47
C PRO A 84 8.32 -11.19 -3.31
N MET A 85 8.41 -10.72 -2.08
CA MET A 85 8.55 -9.31 -1.77
C MET A 85 9.99 -9.00 -1.33
N ASN A 86 10.55 -7.97 -1.94
CA ASN A 86 11.86 -7.45 -1.55
C ASN A 86 11.70 -6.46 -0.38
N TYR A 87 11.35 -6.98 0.79
CA TYR A 87 11.13 -6.21 2.00
C TYR A 87 12.14 -6.59 3.07
N HIS A 88 12.99 -5.64 3.46
CA HIS A 88 14.07 -5.84 4.42
C HIS A 88 13.88 -4.94 5.64
N VAL A 89 13.94 -5.52 6.83
CA VAL A 89 13.90 -4.78 8.09
C VAL A 89 15.34 -4.42 8.47
N THR A 90 15.76 -3.20 8.13
CA THR A 90 17.14 -2.72 8.34
C THR A 90 17.26 -1.83 9.56
N GLY A 91 16.15 -1.38 10.13
CA GLY A 91 16.15 -0.40 11.21
C GLY A 91 16.45 1.02 10.74
N SER A 92 16.50 1.96 11.67
CA SER A 92 16.85 3.35 11.42
C SER A 92 17.59 3.96 12.62
N ILE A 93 18.46 4.93 12.35
CA ILE A 93 19.18 5.69 13.37
C ILE A 93 18.76 7.15 13.25
N ARG A 94 18.39 7.76 14.37
CA ARG A 94 18.09 9.18 14.47
C ARG A 94 19.07 9.84 15.43
N LEU A 95 19.66 10.93 14.96
CA LEU A 95 20.60 11.72 15.75
C LEU A 95 19.86 12.92 16.35
N ALA A 96 20.07 13.13 17.66
CA ALA A 96 19.67 14.36 18.34
C ALA A 96 20.91 15.24 18.51
N HIS A 97 20.84 16.47 18.03
CA HIS A 97 21.95 17.42 18.08
C HIS A 97 21.91 18.31 19.34
N SER A 98 20.73 18.62 19.83
CA SER A 98 20.54 19.45 21.04
C SER A 98 19.32 18.98 21.84
N LYS A 99 19.30 19.39 23.12
CA LYS A 99 18.13 19.15 24.00
C LYS A 99 17.04 20.17 23.72
#